data_c1c82791189ce57e50691311c8d2abce
#
_entry.id   c1c82791189ce57e50691311c8d2abce
#
_cell.length_a   1.000
_cell.length_b   1.000
_cell.length_c   1.000
_cell.angle_alpha   90.00
_cell.angle_beta   90.00
_cell.angle_gamma   90.00
#
_symmetry.space_group_name_H-M   'P 1'
#
loop_
_entity.id
_entity.type
_entity.pdbx_description
1 polymer ?
#
loop_
_entity_poly.entity_id
_entity_poly.type
_entity_poly.pdbx_seq_one_letter_code
_entity_poly.pdbx_strand_id
1 'polypeptide(L)'
;TVHRATRDFEVGGSRYPAESYVVLTAQAYRPHILDMFEPQDHPNDFKYEGGPPNPPYDNAGYTLAYQMGVDFDRILDGFDGPFEAVTTELASPPAGRVADAQGAAGFLLSHAENDVAIVTNRLLAEGRAVNWLKEPMTVRGTTYPAGTVYVPAAPGVVENLSKWATELGVEISGVSSTPAVAMLELSKVRVGLWDQYGGSMPSGWVRWLFEQFEFPFQMVYPQTLNAGNLRNQYDVLVFVTDAIPERDGGSSGFEIFGSAPTDVPAEYQDRLGEITVKETVPQLLAFMEQGGTIVTIGSSVALGEHVGLPLSNHLVDGEGKPLSQDEYYIPGTVLRVRVDNSQPVAWGLEDEVDVFFDHSPVLRLQPAAVAAGVTPLAWFDSDAPLRSGWAWGQQHLNGGLAMAQAKVG
;
A
#
# COMPACT_ATOMS: atom_id res chain seq x y z
N THR A 1 -23.96 -8.37 16.23
CA THR A 1 -24.35 -9.65 15.60
C THR A 1 -23.95 -9.58 14.13
N VAL A 2 -23.21 -10.56 13.69
CA VAL A 2 -22.80 -10.78 12.29
C VAL A 2 -23.40 -12.10 11.85
N HIS A 3 -23.88 -12.13 10.62
CA HIS A 3 -24.38 -13.34 9.97
C HIS A 3 -23.59 -13.61 8.70
N ARG A 4 -23.60 -14.86 8.25
CA ARG A 4 -23.02 -15.31 7.00
C ARG A 4 -24.12 -15.93 6.15
N ALA A 5 -24.14 -15.60 4.87
CA ALA A 5 -25.07 -16.22 3.92
C ALA A 5 -24.68 -17.66 3.61
N THR A 6 -25.62 -18.58 3.75
CA THR A 6 -25.40 -20.02 3.46
C THR A 6 -25.64 -20.38 2.00
N ARG A 7 -26.20 -19.48 1.21
CA ARG A 7 -26.40 -19.55 -0.25
C ARG A 7 -26.59 -18.15 -0.81
N ASP A 8 -26.50 -18.02 -2.13
CA ASP A 8 -26.79 -16.76 -2.83
C ASP A 8 -28.16 -16.21 -2.43
N PHE A 9 -28.24 -14.89 -2.31
CA PHE A 9 -29.47 -14.16 -2.01
C PHE A 9 -29.54 -12.85 -2.79
N GLU A 10 -30.72 -12.24 -2.82
CA GLU A 10 -30.96 -10.98 -3.51
C GLU A 10 -31.69 -10.02 -2.56
N VAL A 11 -31.26 -8.75 -2.53
CA VAL A 11 -31.92 -7.68 -1.79
C VAL A 11 -31.70 -6.35 -2.49
N GLY A 12 -32.74 -5.52 -2.57
CA GLY A 12 -32.66 -4.20 -3.21
C GLY A 12 -32.31 -4.24 -4.72
N GLY A 13 -32.45 -5.39 -5.39
CA GLY A 13 -32.07 -5.59 -6.79
C GLY A 13 -30.62 -5.99 -6.99
N SER A 14 -29.82 -6.06 -5.92
CA SER A 14 -28.44 -6.56 -5.94
C SER A 14 -28.37 -8.02 -5.52
N ARG A 15 -27.52 -8.80 -6.17
CA ARG A 15 -27.27 -10.21 -5.86
C ARG A 15 -25.96 -10.34 -5.07
N TYR A 16 -26.04 -11.10 -3.98
CA TYR A 16 -24.92 -11.40 -3.09
C TYR A 16 -24.62 -12.89 -3.10
N PRO A 17 -23.38 -13.32 -3.23
CA PRO A 17 -23.02 -14.74 -3.23
C PRO A 17 -23.17 -15.36 -1.85
N ALA A 18 -23.22 -16.69 -1.81
CA ALA A 18 -22.99 -17.44 -0.58
C ALA A 18 -21.68 -16.98 0.08
N GLU A 19 -21.58 -17.12 1.38
CA GLU A 19 -20.46 -16.67 2.24
C GLU A 19 -20.37 -15.15 2.45
N SER A 20 -21.21 -14.32 1.79
CA SER A 20 -21.31 -12.88 2.09
C SER A 20 -21.71 -12.66 3.56
N TYR A 21 -21.09 -11.66 4.20
CA TYR A 21 -21.41 -11.28 5.57
C TYR A 21 -22.53 -10.24 5.62
N VAL A 22 -23.42 -10.39 6.59
CA VAL A 22 -24.50 -9.42 6.90
C VAL A 22 -24.30 -8.92 8.32
N VAL A 23 -24.00 -7.62 8.44
CA VAL A 23 -23.77 -6.97 9.72
C VAL A 23 -24.98 -6.14 10.10
N LEU A 24 -25.74 -6.60 11.10
CA LEU A 24 -26.95 -5.91 11.54
C LEU A 24 -26.59 -4.64 12.33
N THR A 25 -27.07 -3.47 11.89
CA THR A 25 -26.84 -2.21 12.60
C THR A 25 -27.76 -2.03 13.82
N ALA A 26 -28.86 -2.81 13.96
CA ALA A 26 -29.75 -2.79 15.10
C ALA A 26 -29.16 -3.56 16.30
N GLN A 27 -28.00 -3.12 16.81
CA GLN A 27 -27.29 -3.72 17.93
C GLN A 27 -26.50 -2.66 18.72
N ALA A 28 -26.01 -3.04 19.93
CA ALA A 28 -25.29 -2.12 20.83
C ALA A 28 -24.01 -1.53 20.18
N TYR A 29 -23.37 -2.26 19.27
CA TYR A 29 -22.15 -1.83 18.55
C TYR A 29 -22.44 -1.01 17.29
N ARG A 30 -23.66 -0.51 17.10
CA ARG A 30 -24.02 0.30 15.93
C ARG A 30 -23.04 1.45 15.66
N PRO A 31 -22.61 2.28 16.65
CA PRO A 31 -21.67 3.36 16.36
C PRO A 31 -20.36 2.85 15.76
N HIS A 32 -19.80 1.77 16.30
CA HIS A 32 -18.58 1.16 15.79
C HIS A 32 -18.74 0.62 14.36
N ILE A 33 -19.88 0.01 14.04
CA ILE A 33 -20.18 -0.46 12.68
C ILE A 33 -20.19 0.72 11.70
N LEU A 34 -20.85 1.82 12.07
CA LEU A 34 -20.89 3.01 11.23
C LEU A 34 -19.50 3.60 11.03
N ASP A 35 -18.67 3.66 12.07
CA ASP A 35 -17.30 4.13 11.96
C ASP A 35 -16.43 3.29 11.01
N MET A 36 -16.64 1.95 10.97
CA MET A 36 -15.86 1.05 10.11
C MET A 36 -16.27 1.12 8.64
N PHE A 37 -17.56 1.34 8.35
CA PHE A 37 -18.10 1.20 7.00
C PHE A 37 -18.54 2.52 6.37
N GLU A 38 -19.03 3.49 7.15
CA GLU A 38 -19.57 4.72 6.57
C GLU A 38 -18.51 5.83 6.49
N PRO A 39 -18.60 6.72 5.49
CA PRO A 39 -17.76 7.91 5.46
C PRO A 39 -17.98 8.75 6.71
N GLN A 40 -16.92 9.18 7.34
CA GLN A 40 -17.00 10.21 8.36
C GLN A 40 -17.18 11.57 7.65
N ASP A 41 -18.05 12.40 8.20
CA ASP A 41 -18.30 13.77 7.76
C ASP A 41 -17.82 14.73 8.86
N HIS A 42 -16.64 15.31 8.63
CA HIS A 42 -16.07 16.27 9.56
C HIS A 42 -16.46 17.70 9.13
N PRO A 43 -17.05 18.51 10.04
CA PRO A 43 -17.42 19.87 9.70
C PRO A 43 -16.20 20.75 9.42
N ASN A 44 -16.39 21.80 8.62
CA ASN A 44 -15.36 22.84 8.46
C ASN A 44 -15.22 23.60 9.79
N ASP A 45 -14.20 23.29 10.54
CA ASP A 45 -13.92 23.88 11.85
C ASP A 45 -12.72 24.84 11.77
N PHE A 46 -12.98 26.14 11.94
CA PHE A 46 -11.97 27.21 11.89
C PHE A 46 -11.93 27.99 13.19
N LYS A 47 -10.77 28.52 13.55
CA LYS A 47 -10.58 29.34 14.75
C LYS A 47 -11.44 30.61 14.74
N TYR A 48 -11.68 31.15 13.55
CA TYR A 48 -12.59 32.28 13.29
C TYR A 48 -12.88 32.30 11.78
N GLU A 49 -13.89 33.05 11.34
CA GLU A 49 -14.27 33.17 9.94
C GLU A 49 -13.08 33.68 9.07
N GLY A 50 -12.70 32.90 8.06
CA GLY A 50 -11.52 33.19 7.21
C GLY A 50 -10.17 32.95 7.90
N GLY A 51 -10.16 32.35 9.08
CA GLY A 51 -8.94 32.00 9.81
C GLY A 51 -8.44 30.57 9.54
N PRO A 52 -7.34 30.19 10.20
CA PRO A 52 -6.80 28.85 10.06
C PRO A 52 -7.70 27.79 10.69
N PRO A 53 -7.64 26.53 10.21
CA PRO A 53 -8.42 25.44 10.76
C PRO A 53 -8.08 25.14 12.22
N ASN A 54 -9.04 24.59 12.94
CA ASN A 54 -8.80 23.90 14.19
C ASN A 54 -8.39 22.47 13.87
N PRO A 55 -7.14 22.05 14.16
CA PRO A 55 -6.73 20.66 13.93
C PRO A 55 -7.64 19.70 14.69
N PRO A 56 -8.13 18.63 14.07
CA PRO A 56 -8.80 17.56 14.81
C PRO A 56 -7.82 16.95 15.82
N TYR A 57 -8.35 16.31 16.84
CA TYR A 57 -7.51 15.63 17.85
C TYR A 57 -6.65 14.52 17.22
N ASP A 58 -7.22 13.80 16.26
CA ASP A 58 -6.60 12.69 15.56
C ASP A 58 -7.00 12.77 14.07
N ASN A 59 -7.39 11.66 13.45
CA ASN A 59 -7.84 11.63 12.08
C ASN A 59 -9.25 12.24 11.92
N ALA A 60 -9.49 12.90 10.80
CA ALA A 60 -10.81 13.42 10.46
C ALA A 60 -11.71 12.33 9.82
N GLY A 61 -11.12 11.34 9.17
CA GLY A 61 -11.83 10.21 8.59
C GLY A 61 -10.89 9.07 8.23
N TYR A 62 -11.34 7.84 8.48
CA TYR A 62 -10.50 6.66 8.28
C TYR A 62 -11.23 5.46 7.67
N THR A 63 -12.53 5.46 7.51
CA THR A 63 -13.40 4.39 6.96
C THR A 63 -12.62 3.15 6.49
N LEU A 64 -12.42 2.18 7.39
CA LEU A 64 -11.52 1.04 7.14
C LEU A 64 -11.95 0.20 5.94
N ALA A 65 -13.25 0.08 5.67
CA ALA A 65 -13.74 -0.66 4.51
C ALA A 65 -13.20 -0.11 3.20
N TYR A 66 -13.05 1.22 3.06
CA TYR A 66 -12.45 1.84 1.88
C TYR A 66 -10.95 1.54 1.79
N GLN A 67 -10.21 1.71 2.89
CA GLN A 67 -8.77 1.48 2.91
C GLN A 67 -8.39 0.01 2.67
N MET A 68 -9.28 -0.92 3.01
CA MET A 68 -9.07 -2.36 2.83
C MET A 68 -9.65 -2.91 1.52
N GLY A 69 -10.25 -2.04 0.69
CA GLY A 69 -10.86 -2.46 -0.58
C GLY A 69 -12.01 -3.46 -0.39
N VAL A 70 -12.81 -3.27 0.68
CA VAL A 70 -13.96 -4.15 0.95
C VAL A 70 -15.18 -3.65 0.20
N ASP A 71 -15.75 -4.49 -0.63
CA ASP A 71 -17.04 -4.22 -1.27
C ASP A 71 -18.18 -4.42 -0.27
N PHE A 72 -19.00 -3.40 -0.10
CA PHE A 72 -20.17 -3.47 0.79
C PHE A 72 -21.29 -2.55 0.32
N ASP A 73 -22.51 -2.92 0.67
CA ASP A 73 -23.71 -2.12 0.46
C ASP A 73 -24.38 -1.81 1.78
N ARG A 74 -24.81 -0.56 1.95
CA ARG A 74 -25.67 -0.16 3.06
C ARG A 74 -27.14 -0.34 2.69
N ILE A 75 -27.82 -1.27 3.36
CA ILE A 75 -29.25 -1.54 3.16
C ILE A 75 -30.03 -0.96 4.33
N LEU A 76 -30.94 -0.05 4.06
CA LEU A 76 -31.71 0.68 5.08
C LEU A 76 -32.96 -0.09 5.54
N ASP A 77 -33.56 -0.86 4.65
CA ASP A 77 -34.76 -1.63 4.95
C ASP A 77 -34.39 -3.00 5.56
N GLY A 78 -35.28 -3.48 6.44
CA GLY A 78 -35.16 -4.85 6.96
C GLY A 78 -35.37 -5.88 5.86
N PHE A 79 -34.58 -6.92 5.86
CA PHE A 79 -34.71 -8.03 4.92
C PHE A 79 -34.38 -9.36 5.58
N ASP A 80 -34.96 -10.43 5.06
CA ASP A 80 -34.70 -11.80 5.47
C ASP A 80 -33.88 -12.52 4.37
N GLY A 81 -33.14 -13.55 4.78
CA GLY A 81 -32.34 -14.33 3.86
C GLY A 81 -31.81 -15.64 4.47
N PRO A 82 -31.03 -16.40 3.71
CA PRO A 82 -30.47 -17.68 4.14
C PRO A 82 -29.28 -17.47 5.05
N PHE A 83 -29.47 -16.89 6.23
CA PHE A 83 -28.41 -16.44 7.11
C PHE A 83 -28.23 -17.36 8.31
N GLU A 84 -26.97 -17.58 8.69
CA GLU A 84 -26.59 -18.18 9.96
C GLU A 84 -25.75 -17.20 10.80
N ALA A 85 -25.93 -17.22 12.12
CA ALA A 85 -25.16 -16.35 12.99
C ALA A 85 -23.69 -16.80 13.07
N VAL A 86 -22.76 -15.85 12.93
CA VAL A 86 -21.35 -16.07 13.24
C VAL A 86 -21.20 -16.04 14.76
N THR A 87 -20.85 -17.20 15.34
CA THR A 87 -20.77 -17.39 16.80
C THR A 87 -19.33 -17.44 17.32
N THR A 88 -18.36 -17.41 16.44
CA THR A 88 -16.92 -17.35 16.77
C THR A 88 -16.48 -15.91 17.00
N GLU A 89 -15.52 -15.68 17.89
CA GLU A 89 -14.97 -14.34 18.14
C GLU A 89 -14.26 -13.76 16.92
N LEU A 90 -13.62 -14.61 16.13
CA LEU A 90 -12.99 -14.26 14.86
C LEU A 90 -13.64 -15.04 13.72
N ALA A 91 -14.07 -14.35 12.68
CA ALA A 91 -14.48 -15.00 11.45
C ALA A 91 -13.21 -15.49 10.72
N SER A 92 -13.22 -16.75 10.35
CA SER A 92 -12.19 -17.26 9.43
C SER A 92 -12.61 -16.92 8.00
N PRO A 93 -11.67 -16.62 7.09
CA PRO A 93 -11.99 -16.50 5.68
C PRO A 93 -12.62 -17.81 5.18
N PRO A 94 -13.50 -17.76 4.17
CA PRO A 94 -13.96 -18.96 3.48
C PRO A 94 -12.75 -19.80 3.04
N ALA A 95 -12.83 -21.13 3.20
CA ALA A 95 -11.73 -21.99 2.77
C ALA A 95 -11.58 -21.90 1.23
N GLY A 96 -10.42 -21.44 0.79
CA GLY A 96 -10.07 -21.45 -0.63
C GLY A 96 -9.72 -22.86 -1.10
N ARG A 97 -9.52 -23.01 -2.40
CA ARG A 97 -9.26 -24.31 -3.03
C ARG A 97 -8.40 -24.18 -4.28
N VAL A 98 -7.86 -25.32 -4.71
CA VAL A 98 -7.21 -25.46 -6.02
C VAL A 98 -8.18 -26.16 -6.96
N ALA A 99 -8.79 -25.43 -7.88
CA ALA A 99 -9.63 -25.98 -8.93
C ALA A 99 -8.76 -26.56 -10.06
N ASP A 100 -9.27 -27.57 -10.77
CA ASP A 100 -8.63 -28.17 -11.97
C ASP A 100 -7.17 -28.64 -11.76
N ALA A 101 -6.83 -29.10 -10.56
CA ALA A 101 -5.45 -29.49 -10.20
C ALA A 101 -4.93 -30.71 -10.96
N GLN A 102 -5.83 -31.65 -11.38
CA GLN A 102 -5.42 -32.90 -12.00
C GLN A 102 -4.86 -32.68 -13.40
N GLY A 103 -3.60 -33.04 -13.61
CA GLY A 103 -2.93 -32.90 -14.90
C GLY A 103 -2.64 -31.44 -15.30
N ALA A 104 -2.72 -30.51 -14.36
CA ALA A 104 -2.38 -29.13 -14.62
C ALA A 104 -0.90 -28.96 -15.00
N ALA A 105 -0.62 -28.11 -15.99
CA ALA A 105 0.73 -27.67 -16.34
C ALA A 105 1.23 -26.53 -15.41
N GLY A 106 0.32 -25.89 -14.69
CA GLY A 106 0.59 -24.84 -13.71
C GLY A 106 -0.69 -24.26 -13.13
N PHE A 107 -0.54 -23.25 -12.32
CA PHE A 107 -1.59 -22.67 -11.49
C PHE A 107 -1.62 -21.15 -11.61
N LEU A 108 -2.82 -20.57 -11.64
CA LEU A 108 -3.06 -19.12 -11.67
C LEU A 108 -3.68 -18.67 -10.34
N LEU A 109 -3.17 -17.55 -9.82
CA LEU A 109 -3.65 -16.88 -8.62
C LEU A 109 -3.90 -15.39 -8.93
N SER A 110 -4.97 -14.82 -8.38
CA SER A 110 -5.32 -13.41 -8.58
C SER A 110 -4.35 -12.50 -7.85
N HIS A 111 -3.73 -11.53 -8.55
CA HIS A 111 -2.88 -10.53 -7.91
C HIS A 111 -3.69 -9.46 -7.13
N ALA A 112 -5.01 -9.41 -7.31
CA ALA A 112 -5.89 -8.54 -6.56
C ALA A 112 -6.16 -9.02 -5.12
N GLU A 113 -5.84 -10.30 -4.81
CA GLU A 113 -5.99 -10.86 -3.47
C GLU A 113 -4.71 -10.66 -2.65
N ASN A 114 -4.77 -9.92 -1.54
CA ASN A 114 -3.60 -9.61 -0.71
C ASN A 114 -2.86 -10.85 -0.22
N ASP A 115 -3.57 -11.92 0.16
CA ASP A 115 -2.97 -13.15 0.69
C ASP A 115 -2.21 -13.95 -0.37
N VAL A 116 -2.38 -13.66 -1.65
CA VAL A 116 -1.53 -14.19 -2.74
C VAL A 116 -0.07 -13.74 -2.59
N ALA A 117 0.19 -12.61 -1.93
CA ALA A 117 1.55 -12.21 -1.58
C ALA A 117 2.21 -13.21 -0.63
N ILE A 118 1.46 -13.76 0.36
CA ILE A 118 1.95 -14.79 1.28
C ILE A 118 2.30 -16.06 0.49
N VAL A 119 1.39 -16.54 -0.37
CA VAL A 119 1.63 -17.71 -1.22
C VAL A 119 2.87 -17.52 -2.09
N THR A 120 3.00 -16.34 -2.70
CA THR A 120 4.16 -15.97 -3.52
C THR A 120 5.47 -16.00 -2.73
N ASN A 121 5.49 -15.38 -1.54
CA ASN A 121 6.67 -15.32 -0.69
C ASN A 121 7.09 -16.71 -0.19
N ARG A 122 6.14 -17.57 0.18
CA ARG A 122 6.40 -18.98 0.56
C ARG A 122 7.00 -19.77 -0.60
N LEU A 123 6.45 -19.64 -1.82
CA LEU A 123 7.00 -20.31 -3.02
C LEU A 123 8.42 -19.85 -3.32
N LEU A 124 8.67 -18.53 -3.29
CA LEU A 124 10.01 -17.97 -3.50
C LEU A 124 10.99 -18.42 -2.41
N ALA A 125 10.54 -18.51 -1.15
CA ALA A 125 11.38 -19.04 -0.05
C ALA A 125 11.79 -20.49 -0.26
N GLU A 126 10.90 -21.32 -0.86
CA GLU A 126 11.17 -22.72 -1.25
C GLU A 126 12.00 -22.82 -2.55
N GLY A 127 12.35 -21.71 -3.19
CA GLY A 127 13.08 -21.70 -4.48
C GLY A 127 12.23 -22.18 -5.66
N ARG A 128 10.90 -22.05 -5.57
CA ARG A 128 9.98 -22.38 -6.67
C ARG A 128 9.95 -21.26 -7.71
N ALA A 129 9.73 -21.61 -8.95
CA ALA A 129 9.49 -20.65 -10.02
C ALA A 129 8.11 -20.01 -9.83
N VAL A 130 8.07 -18.69 -9.85
CA VAL A 130 6.84 -17.87 -9.79
C VAL A 130 6.96 -16.78 -10.84
N ASN A 131 5.89 -16.56 -11.58
CA ASN A 131 5.87 -15.57 -12.65
C ASN A 131 4.63 -14.69 -12.56
N TRP A 132 4.72 -13.46 -13.03
CA TRP A 132 3.58 -12.61 -13.32
C TRP A 132 3.30 -12.58 -14.82
N LEU A 133 2.02 -12.71 -15.21
CA LEU A 133 1.61 -12.48 -16.59
C LEU A 133 1.78 -11.01 -16.95
N LYS A 134 2.44 -10.69 -18.07
CA LYS A 134 2.58 -9.29 -18.55
C LYS A 134 1.36 -8.81 -19.34
N GLU A 135 0.54 -9.72 -19.79
CA GLU A 135 -0.62 -9.44 -20.63
C GLU A 135 -1.83 -10.25 -20.12
N PRO A 136 -3.06 -9.78 -20.30
CA PRO A 136 -4.24 -10.54 -19.95
C PRO A 136 -4.33 -11.84 -20.76
N MET A 137 -4.86 -12.89 -20.15
CA MET A 137 -5.17 -14.13 -20.84
C MET A 137 -6.55 -14.66 -20.44
N THR A 138 -7.22 -15.34 -21.36
CA THR A 138 -8.53 -15.95 -21.09
C THR A 138 -8.41 -17.46 -21.07
N VAL A 139 -8.89 -18.08 -20.00
CA VAL A 139 -8.94 -19.54 -19.82
C VAL A 139 -10.36 -19.93 -19.48
N ARG A 140 -10.98 -20.79 -20.30
CA ARG A 140 -12.35 -21.31 -20.07
C ARG A 140 -13.40 -20.22 -19.82
N GLY A 141 -13.24 -19.05 -20.46
CA GLY A 141 -14.17 -17.94 -20.33
C GLY A 141 -13.88 -16.99 -19.18
N THR A 142 -12.90 -17.29 -18.31
CA THR A 142 -12.41 -16.38 -17.27
C THR A 142 -11.20 -15.61 -17.79
N THR A 143 -11.22 -14.29 -17.67
CA THR A 143 -10.08 -13.43 -18.04
C THR A 143 -9.23 -13.16 -16.81
N TYR A 144 -7.96 -13.47 -16.92
CA TYR A 144 -6.91 -13.21 -15.94
C TYR A 144 -6.13 -11.97 -16.40
N PRO A 145 -6.09 -10.88 -15.62
CA PRO A 145 -5.41 -9.65 -16.02
C PRO A 145 -3.88 -9.79 -15.97
N ALA A 146 -3.18 -8.77 -16.48
CA ALA A 146 -1.75 -8.61 -16.22
C ALA A 146 -1.49 -8.58 -14.70
N GLY A 147 -0.33 -9.10 -14.27
CA GLY A 147 -0.02 -9.27 -12.83
C GLY A 147 -0.55 -10.56 -12.21
N THR A 148 -1.44 -11.31 -12.87
CA THR A 148 -1.83 -12.63 -12.40
C THR A 148 -0.60 -13.51 -12.16
N VAL A 149 -0.53 -14.13 -11.00
CA VAL A 149 0.57 -15.02 -10.61
C VAL A 149 0.41 -16.37 -11.32
N TYR A 150 1.45 -16.82 -12.00
CA TYR A 150 1.56 -18.15 -12.58
C TYR A 150 2.65 -18.96 -11.90
N VAL A 151 2.27 -20.14 -11.42
CA VAL A 151 3.18 -21.10 -10.77
C VAL A 151 3.25 -22.37 -11.63
N PRO A 152 4.40 -22.72 -12.24
CA PRO A 152 4.54 -23.96 -12.99
C PRO A 152 4.30 -25.19 -12.12
N ALA A 153 3.67 -26.21 -12.67
CA ALA A 153 3.53 -27.48 -11.97
C ALA A 153 4.89 -28.13 -11.72
N ALA A 154 5.11 -28.56 -10.49
CA ALA A 154 6.31 -29.28 -10.06
C ALA A 154 5.97 -30.21 -8.88
N PRO A 155 6.82 -31.19 -8.55
CA PRO A 155 6.57 -32.07 -7.41
C PRO A 155 6.39 -31.29 -6.10
N GLY A 156 5.32 -31.58 -5.37
CA GLY A 156 4.97 -30.95 -4.08
C GLY A 156 4.25 -29.60 -4.20
N VAL A 157 4.17 -28.98 -5.38
CA VAL A 157 3.54 -27.65 -5.53
C VAL A 157 2.03 -27.73 -5.29
N VAL A 158 1.34 -28.71 -5.83
CA VAL A 158 -0.12 -28.81 -5.69
C VAL A 158 -0.52 -29.07 -4.23
N GLU A 159 0.24 -29.85 -3.51
CA GLU A 159 0.03 -30.12 -2.08
C GLU A 159 0.19 -28.84 -1.25
N ASN A 160 1.24 -28.09 -1.50
CA ASN A 160 1.50 -26.82 -0.82
C ASN A 160 0.41 -25.79 -1.15
N LEU A 161 0.08 -25.62 -2.44
CA LEU A 161 -0.97 -24.71 -2.87
C LEU A 161 -2.33 -25.09 -2.28
N SER A 162 -2.69 -26.37 -2.21
CA SER A 162 -3.96 -26.83 -1.62
C SER A 162 -4.02 -26.53 -0.12
N LYS A 163 -2.91 -26.72 0.61
CA LYS A 163 -2.81 -26.38 2.02
C LYS A 163 -3.00 -24.86 2.21
N TRP A 164 -2.24 -24.04 1.47
CA TRP A 164 -2.26 -22.59 1.63
C TRP A 164 -3.57 -21.96 1.13
N ALA A 165 -4.16 -22.50 0.06
CA ALA A 165 -5.49 -22.08 -0.39
C ALA A 165 -6.52 -22.21 0.73
N THR A 166 -6.55 -23.36 1.41
CA THR A 166 -7.47 -23.60 2.53
C THR A 166 -7.15 -22.71 3.74
N GLU A 167 -5.87 -22.51 4.05
CA GLU A 167 -5.41 -21.69 5.19
C GLU A 167 -5.73 -20.21 5.02
N LEU A 168 -5.52 -19.67 3.81
CA LEU A 168 -5.58 -18.25 3.50
C LEU A 168 -6.88 -17.81 2.79
N GLY A 169 -7.74 -18.75 2.41
CA GLY A 169 -8.97 -18.42 1.68
C GLY A 169 -8.77 -18.10 0.18
N VAL A 170 -7.60 -18.42 -0.39
CA VAL A 170 -7.24 -18.04 -1.76
C VAL A 170 -7.79 -19.03 -2.79
N GLU A 171 -8.41 -18.52 -3.86
CA GLU A 171 -8.87 -19.33 -5.00
C GLU A 171 -7.74 -19.49 -6.02
N ILE A 172 -7.41 -20.73 -6.36
CA ILE A 172 -6.33 -21.09 -7.28
C ILE A 172 -6.90 -21.93 -8.43
N SER A 173 -6.52 -21.61 -9.67
CA SER A 173 -7.01 -22.30 -10.86
C SER A 173 -5.89 -23.03 -11.60
N GLY A 174 -6.03 -24.34 -11.77
CA GLY A 174 -5.13 -25.13 -12.60
C GLY A 174 -5.35 -24.89 -14.10
N VAL A 175 -4.26 -24.83 -14.86
CA VAL A 175 -4.26 -24.67 -16.32
C VAL A 175 -3.55 -25.84 -16.99
N SER A 176 -4.10 -26.32 -18.13
CA SER A 176 -3.61 -27.51 -18.85
C SER A 176 -2.35 -27.25 -19.69
N SER A 177 -1.97 -25.98 -19.89
CA SER A 177 -0.77 -25.58 -20.63
C SER A 177 -0.14 -24.35 -20.01
N THR A 178 1.17 -24.20 -20.19
CA THR A 178 1.87 -22.96 -19.85
C THR A 178 1.26 -21.78 -20.59
N PRO A 179 1.05 -20.62 -19.93
CA PRO A 179 0.57 -19.41 -20.59
C PRO A 179 1.43 -19.06 -21.81
N ALA A 180 0.74 -18.72 -22.93
CA ALA A 180 1.43 -18.29 -24.16
C ALA A 180 1.79 -16.80 -24.19
N VAL A 181 1.39 -16.04 -23.15
CA VAL A 181 1.69 -14.62 -22.99
C VAL A 181 3.07 -14.41 -22.36
N ALA A 182 3.64 -13.23 -22.57
CA ALA A 182 4.91 -12.87 -21.92
C ALA A 182 4.76 -12.86 -20.40
N MET A 183 5.80 -13.29 -19.71
CA MET A 183 5.83 -13.36 -18.24
C MET A 183 7.03 -12.61 -17.66
N LEU A 184 6.88 -12.14 -16.43
CA LEU A 184 7.93 -11.60 -15.60
C LEU A 184 8.24 -12.64 -14.51
N GLU A 185 9.44 -13.19 -14.54
CA GLU A 185 9.91 -14.11 -13.50
C GLU A 185 10.19 -13.32 -12.22
N LEU A 186 9.63 -13.78 -11.10
CA LEU A 186 9.87 -13.23 -9.79
C LEU A 186 11.07 -13.92 -9.14
N SER A 187 11.84 -13.15 -8.40
CA SER A 187 12.98 -13.64 -7.65
C SER A 187 12.94 -13.17 -6.20
N LYS A 188 13.59 -13.93 -5.33
CA LYS A 188 13.78 -13.53 -3.94
C LYS A 188 14.65 -12.28 -3.88
N VAL A 189 14.17 -11.26 -3.20
CA VAL A 189 14.87 -9.98 -3.03
C VAL A 189 15.28 -9.77 -1.58
N ARG A 190 16.40 -9.07 -1.37
CA ARG A 190 16.90 -8.66 -0.06
C ARG A 190 16.38 -7.26 0.23
N VAL A 191 15.41 -7.16 1.14
CA VAL A 191 14.77 -5.89 1.50
C VAL A 191 15.39 -5.33 2.76
N GLY A 192 15.79 -4.06 2.73
CA GLY A 192 16.15 -3.27 3.89
C GLY A 192 15.06 -2.26 4.22
N LEU A 193 14.51 -2.30 5.42
CA LEU A 193 13.57 -1.31 5.95
C LEU A 193 14.30 -0.39 6.91
N TRP A 194 14.31 0.91 6.62
CA TRP A 194 14.91 1.89 7.49
C TRP A 194 14.21 1.97 8.85
N ASP A 195 15.04 2.11 9.89
CA ASP A 195 14.61 2.48 11.23
C ASP A 195 15.71 3.29 11.93
N GLN A 196 15.42 3.81 13.11
CA GLN A 196 16.33 4.59 13.95
C GLN A 196 16.39 4.04 15.37
N TYR A 197 17.40 4.46 16.13
CA TYR A 197 17.44 4.20 17.57
C TYR A 197 16.22 4.85 18.25
N GLY A 198 15.55 4.10 19.12
CA GLY A 198 14.29 4.51 19.72
C GLY A 198 13.04 4.15 18.91
N GLY A 199 13.23 3.75 17.66
CA GLY A 199 12.17 3.31 16.75
C GLY A 199 11.51 4.46 15.98
N SER A 200 10.98 4.13 14.81
CA SER A 200 10.12 4.97 14.00
C SER A 200 8.72 4.33 13.95
N MET A 201 7.68 5.06 14.33
CA MET A 201 6.31 4.55 14.28
C MET A 201 5.91 4.15 12.85
N PRO A 202 6.15 4.95 11.79
CA PRO A 202 5.89 4.54 10.42
C PRO A 202 6.67 3.27 10.00
N SER A 203 7.93 3.13 10.40
CA SER A 203 8.70 1.88 10.17
C SER A 203 8.08 0.69 10.88
N GLY A 204 7.60 0.88 12.10
CA GLY A 204 6.92 -0.16 12.87
C GLY A 204 5.68 -0.70 12.15
N TRP A 205 4.89 0.18 11.51
CA TRP A 205 3.72 -0.24 10.73
C TRP A 205 4.09 -0.95 9.44
N VAL A 206 5.10 -0.48 8.69
CA VAL A 206 5.60 -1.19 7.50
C VAL A 206 6.20 -2.53 7.87
N ARG A 207 6.95 -2.59 8.97
CA ARG A 207 7.48 -3.83 9.54
C ARG A 207 6.36 -4.82 9.83
N TRP A 208 5.30 -4.39 10.52
CA TRP A 208 4.16 -5.22 10.82
C TRP A 208 3.50 -5.78 9.55
N LEU A 209 3.30 -4.95 8.51
CA LEU A 209 2.78 -5.40 7.22
C LEU A 209 3.70 -6.45 6.58
N PHE A 210 5.01 -6.22 6.58
CA PHE A 210 5.96 -7.21 6.02
C PHE A 210 5.92 -8.52 6.79
N GLU A 211 5.78 -8.49 8.11
CA GLU A 211 5.62 -9.69 8.94
C GLU A 211 4.29 -10.41 8.64
N GLN A 212 3.17 -9.67 8.47
CA GLN A 212 1.86 -10.27 8.14
C GLN A 212 1.87 -10.95 6.77
N PHE A 213 2.48 -10.34 5.77
CA PHE A 213 2.54 -10.86 4.40
C PHE A 213 3.81 -11.68 4.11
N GLU A 214 4.57 -12.04 5.14
CA GLU A 214 5.76 -12.89 5.07
C GLU A 214 6.83 -12.38 4.08
N PHE A 215 6.99 -11.05 3.91
CA PHE A 215 8.09 -10.48 3.16
C PHE A 215 9.40 -10.64 3.93
N PRO A 216 10.47 -11.19 3.33
CA PRO A 216 11.78 -11.23 3.97
C PRO A 216 12.40 -9.83 3.99
N PHE A 217 12.74 -9.32 5.17
CA PHE A 217 13.37 -7.99 5.32
C PHE A 217 14.37 -7.96 6.48
N GLN A 218 15.18 -6.93 6.49
CA GLN A 218 16.09 -6.59 7.59
C GLN A 218 15.92 -5.11 7.94
N MET A 219 16.01 -4.78 9.23
CA MET A 219 16.07 -3.36 9.65
C MET A 219 17.43 -2.79 9.29
N VAL A 220 17.42 -1.58 8.75
CA VAL A 220 18.62 -0.86 8.30
C VAL A 220 18.71 0.48 9.03
N TYR A 221 19.84 0.69 9.70
CA TYR A 221 20.08 1.90 10.49
C TYR A 221 21.05 2.87 9.80
N PRO A 222 21.06 4.14 10.19
CA PRO A 222 21.86 5.18 9.55
C PRO A 222 23.34 4.83 9.37
N GLN A 223 23.99 4.18 10.35
CA GLN A 223 25.40 3.78 10.23
C GLN A 223 25.64 2.85 9.05
N THR A 224 24.79 1.85 8.83
CA THR A 224 24.88 0.94 7.69
C THR A 224 24.71 1.68 6.38
N LEU A 225 23.74 2.61 6.32
CA LEU A 225 23.47 3.41 5.13
C LEU A 225 24.65 4.32 4.78
N ASN A 226 25.22 5.01 5.79
CA ASN A 226 26.34 5.92 5.61
C ASN A 226 27.66 5.20 5.26
N ALA A 227 27.83 3.94 5.71
CA ALA A 227 28.98 3.11 5.34
C ALA A 227 29.00 2.73 3.85
N GLY A 228 27.89 2.81 3.14
CA GLY A 228 27.80 2.50 1.72
C GLY A 228 27.87 1.01 1.40
N ASN A 229 28.27 0.67 0.15
CA ASN A 229 28.32 -0.71 -0.33
C ASN A 229 26.99 -1.47 -0.19
N LEU A 230 25.88 -0.72 -0.34
CA LEU A 230 24.52 -1.19 -0.03
C LEU A 230 24.05 -2.27 -1.01
N ARG A 231 24.45 -2.19 -2.28
CA ARG A 231 24.03 -3.15 -3.32
C ARG A 231 24.50 -4.58 -3.03
N ASN A 232 25.60 -4.74 -2.32
CA ASN A 232 26.06 -6.07 -1.89
C ASN A 232 25.17 -6.71 -0.81
N GLN A 233 24.43 -5.89 -0.07
CA GLN A 233 23.59 -6.33 1.06
C GLN A 233 22.11 -6.36 0.69
N TYR A 234 21.64 -5.40 -0.12
CA TYR A 234 20.22 -5.18 -0.40
C TYR A 234 19.95 -5.09 -1.90
N ASP A 235 18.74 -5.43 -2.29
CA ASP A 235 18.16 -5.23 -3.62
C ASP A 235 17.13 -4.09 -3.60
N VAL A 236 16.43 -3.96 -2.47
CA VAL A 236 15.42 -2.93 -2.22
C VAL A 236 15.67 -2.28 -0.87
N LEU A 237 15.60 -0.95 -0.82
CA LEU A 237 15.59 -0.17 0.43
C LEU A 237 14.26 0.58 0.53
N VAL A 238 13.65 0.56 1.71
CA VAL A 238 12.38 1.22 2.00
C VAL A 238 12.59 2.30 3.05
N PHE A 239 12.22 3.54 2.70
CA PHE A 239 12.26 4.71 3.58
C PHE A 239 10.86 5.24 3.79
N VAL A 240 10.45 5.31 5.03
CA VAL A 240 9.15 5.82 5.46
C VAL A 240 9.19 7.33 5.71
N THR A 241 8.04 7.91 6.06
CA THR A 241 7.96 9.31 6.49
C THR A 241 9.07 9.66 7.48
N ASP A 242 9.68 10.84 7.32
CA ASP A 242 10.75 11.42 8.13
C ASP A 242 12.10 10.68 8.11
N ALA A 243 12.25 9.66 7.25
CA ALA A 243 13.54 8.99 7.12
C ALA A 243 14.55 9.82 6.32
N ILE A 244 14.14 10.48 5.24
CA ILE A 244 14.99 11.33 4.41
C ILE A 244 14.70 12.79 4.71
N PRO A 245 15.69 13.61 5.14
CA PRO A 245 15.46 15.02 5.40
C PRO A 245 15.09 15.78 4.12
N GLU A 246 14.13 16.70 4.22
CA GLU A 246 13.65 17.50 3.08
C GLU A 246 14.70 18.45 2.53
N ARG A 247 15.69 18.87 3.36
CA ARG A 247 16.73 19.82 2.97
C ARG A 247 18.04 19.53 3.67
N ASP A 248 19.13 20.04 3.11
CA ASP A 248 20.45 19.93 3.73
C ASP A 248 20.47 20.66 5.10
N GLY A 249 21.05 19.97 6.10
CA GLY A 249 21.04 20.43 7.50
C GLY A 249 19.72 20.18 8.24
N GLY A 250 18.74 19.55 7.62
CA GLY A 250 17.56 18.98 8.31
C GLY A 250 17.94 17.68 9.02
N SER A 251 17.26 17.38 10.13
CA SER A 251 17.39 16.09 10.83
C SER A 251 16.42 15.08 10.22
N SER A 252 16.83 13.80 10.20
CA SER A 252 15.96 12.67 9.92
C SER A 252 15.38 12.12 11.20
N GLY A 253 14.12 11.72 11.15
CA GLY A 253 13.45 11.04 12.24
C GLY A 253 12.70 11.97 13.20
N PHE A 254 11.81 11.36 13.95
CA PHE A 254 11.01 12.05 14.96
C PHE A 254 11.82 12.14 16.26
N GLU A 255 12.28 13.32 16.62
CA GLU A 255 12.98 13.59 17.89
C GLU A 255 12.01 13.46 19.08
N ILE A 256 11.70 12.24 19.50
CA ILE A 256 10.87 12.01 20.69
C ILE A 256 11.60 12.44 21.98
N PHE A 257 12.94 12.47 21.99
CA PHE A 257 13.74 12.62 23.20
C PHE A 257 14.79 13.74 23.17
N GLY A 258 14.75 14.63 22.21
CA GLY A 258 15.61 15.83 22.18
C GLY A 258 17.04 15.54 21.73
N SER A 259 17.94 15.12 22.56
CA SER A 259 19.34 14.83 22.20
C SER A 259 19.59 13.34 22.11
N ALA A 260 20.55 12.93 21.26
CA ALA A 260 20.99 11.54 21.22
C ALA A 260 21.35 11.05 22.64
N PRO A 261 20.84 9.91 23.09
CA PRO A 261 21.11 9.43 24.44
C PRO A 261 22.61 9.17 24.65
N THR A 262 23.13 9.61 25.78
CA THR A 262 24.56 9.51 26.09
C THR A 262 24.95 8.15 26.67
N ASP A 263 23.98 7.34 27.09
CA ASP A 263 24.20 6.04 27.72
C ASP A 263 23.38 4.95 26.98
N VAL A 264 23.85 4.57 25.79
CA VAL A 264 23.22 3.53 24.96
C VAL A 264 23.96 2.22 25.18
N PRO A 265 23.24 1.12 25.51
CA PRO A 265 23.84 -0.20 25.64
C PRO A 265 24.60 -0.61 24.37
N ALA A 266 25.70 -1.35 24.55
CA ALA A 266 26.63 -1.69 23.46
C ALA A 266 25.94 -2.40 22.28
N GLU A 267 24.93 -3.22 22.56
CA GLU A 267 24.15 -3.95 21.56
C GLU A 267 23.25 -3.06 20.67
N TYR A 268 23.10 -1.77 20.99
CA TYR A 268 22.27 -0.83 20.21
C TYR A 268 23.06 0.31 19.60
N GLN A 269 24.37 0.35 19.80
CA GLN A 269 25.21 1.46 19.31
C GLN A 269 25.29 1.50 17.78
N ASP A 270 25.09 0.38 17.10
CA ASP A 270 25.01 0.27 15.64
C ASP A 270 23.74 0.91 15.05
N ARG A 271 22.75 1.22 15.89
CA ARG A 271 21.48 1.86 15.51
C ARG A 271 21.51 3.37 15.62
N LEU A 272 22.58 3.92 16.18
CA LEU A 272 22.76 5.37 16.33
C LEU A 272 23.12 6.02 14.98
N GLY A 273 22.99 7.35 14.93
CA GLY A 273 23.35 8.18 13.79
C GLY A 273 22.12 8.76 13.11
N GLU A 274 22.38 9.54 12.10
CA GLU A 274 21.37 10.28 11.34
C GLU A 274 21.55 10.04 9.85
N ILE A 275 20.45 10.13 9.10
CA ILE A 275 20.49 10.27 7.65
C ILE A 275 20.69 11.75 7.34
N THR A 276 21.68 12.04 6.52
CA THR A 276 21.93 13.39 6.04
C THR A 276 22.00 13.44 4.51
N VAL A 277 21.67 14.59 3.95
CA VAL A 277 21.80 14.79 2.50
C VAL A 277 23.26 14.65 2.06
N LYS A 278 24.21 15.11 2.88
CA LYS A 278 25.63 15.11 2.56
C LYS A 278 26.29 13.73 2.60
N GLU A 279 25.94 12.89 3.56
CA GLU A 279 26.61 11.61 3.78
C GLU A 279 25.83 10.44 3.20
N THR A 280 24.51 10.40 3.43
CA THR A 280 23.67 9.25 3.07
C THR A 280 23.22 9.29 1.61
N VAL A 281 22.74 10.45 1.11
CA VAL A 281 22.20 10.53 -0.25
C VAL A 281 23.18 10.08 -1.33
N PRO A 282 24.49 10.40 -1.29
CA PRO A 282 25.45 9.85 -2.25
C PRO A 282 25.53 8.32 -2.24
N GLN A 283 25.35 7.68 -1.07
CA GLN A 283 25.35 6.21 -0.97
C GLN A 283 24.08 5.62 -1.57
N LEU A 284 22.94 6.30 -1.38
CA LEU A 284 21.66 5.89 -1.97
C LEU A 284 21.70 6.06 -3.51
N LEU A 285 22.28 7.14 -4.01
CA LEU A 285 22.47 7.34 -5.44
C LEU A 285 23.34 6.22 -6.04
N ALA A 286 24.50 5.94 -5.43
CA ALA A 286 25.37 4.85 -5.85
C ALA A 286 24.68 3.48 -5.79
N PHE A 287 23.79 3.25 -4.82
CA PHE A 287 22.97 2.04 -4.73
C PHE A 287 22.02 1.90 -5.94
N MET A 288 21.31 2.99 -6.31
CA MET A 288 20.42 3.01 -7.48
C MET A 288 21.18 2.83 -8.79
N GLU A 289 22.30 3.52 -8.98
CA GLU A 289 23.17 3.39 -10.16
C GLU A 289 23.70 1.96 -10.37
N GLN A 290 23.85 1.20 -9.27
CA GLN A 290 24.21 -0.22 -9.30
C GLN A 290 23.00 -1.15 -9.47
N GLY A 291 21.82 -0.63 -9.79
CA GLY A 291 20.59 -1.40 -10.02
C GLY A 291 19.81 -1.75 -8.76
N GLY A 292 20.04 -1.04 -7.66
CA GLY A 292 19.18 -1.12 -6.46
C GLY A 292 17.89 -0.35 -6.65
N THR A 293 16.84 -0.76 -5.94
CA THR A 293 15.54 -0.08 -5.93
C THR A 293 15.31 0.61 -4.60
N ILE A 294 14.82 1.85 -4.63
CA ILE A 294 14.41 2.57 -3.42
C ILE A 294 12.91 2.84 -3.48
N VAL A 295 12.23 2.54 -2.40
CA VAL A 295 10.82 2.91 -2.15
C VAL A 295 10.81 3.98 -1.08
N THR A 296 10.23 5.14 -1.39
CA THR A 296 10.05 6.25 -0.44
C THR A 296 8.57 6.47 -0.17
N ILE A 297 8.21 6.68 1.09
CA ILE A 297 6.84 6.87 1.56
C ILE A 297 6.76 8.20 2.33
N GLY A 298 5.70 8.96 2.11
CA GLY A 298 5.47 10.24 2.79
C GLY A 298 6.58 11.26 2.49
N SER A 299 7.06 11.99 3.49
CA SER A 299 8.07 13.05 3.33
C SER A 299 9.40 12.57 2.74
N SER A 300 9.71 11.27 2.83
CA SER A 300 10.94 10.70 2.23
C SER A 300 10.97 10.74 0.71
N VAL A 301 9.88 11.11 0.02
CA VAL A 301 9.88 11.42 -1.43
C VAL A 301 10.81 12.59 -1.78
N ALA A 302 11.25 13.38 -0.78
CA ALA A 302 12.29 14.40 -0.92
C ALA A 302 13.60 13.84 -1.52
N LEU A 303 13.86 12.54 -1.39
CA LEU A 303 14.98 11.88 -2.06
C LEU A 303 14.97 12.16 -3.58
N GLY A 304 13.79 12.22 -4.20
CA GLY A 304 13.67 12.51 -5.64
C GLY A 304 14.31 13.84 -6.02
N GLU A 305 14.11 14.89 -5.22
CA GLU A 305 14.74 16.19 -5.42
C GLU A 305 16.26 16.13 -5.19
N HIS A 306 16.69 15.46 -4.13
CA HIS A 306 18.12 15.33 -3.80
C HIS A 306 18.93 14.60 -4.88
N VAL A 307 18.31 13.66 -5.61
CA VAL A 307 18.96 12.96 -6.73
C VAL A 307 18.68 13.61 -8.09
N GLY A 308 18.09 14.80 -8.10
CA GLY A 308 17.91 15.62 -9.29
C GLY A 308 16.76 15.20 -10.19
N LEU A 309 15.77 14.45 -9.70
CA LEU A 309 14.55 14.18 -10.46
C LEU A 309 13.75 15.48 -10.65
N PRO A 310 13.23 15.75 -11.85
CA PRO A 310 12.48 16.98 -12.14
C PRO A 310 11.05 16.89 -11.57
N LEU A 311 10.97 16.83 -10.25
CA LEU A 311 9.78 16.83 -9.42
C LEU A 311 9.79 18.05 -8.53
N SER A 312 8.63 18.54 -8.13
CA SER A 312 8.51 19.62 -7.15
C SER A 312 7.21 19.46 -6.35
N ASN A 313 7.05 20.26 -5.30
CA ASN A 313 5.80 20.34 -4.58
C ASN A 313 4.67 20.85 -5.48
N HIS A 314 3.54 20.15 -5.49
CA HIS A 314 2.34 20.53 -6.24
C HIS A 314 1.53 21.61 -5.51
N LEU A 315 1.54 21.60 -4.18
CA LEU A 315 0.72 22.43 -3.30
C LEU A 315 1.39 23.79 -3.06
N VAL A 316 1.48 24.58 -4.12
CA VAL A 316 2.08 25.92 -4.12
C VAL A 316 1.18 26.94 -4.83
N ASP A 317 1.27 28.18 -4.42
CA ASP A 317 0.61 29.33 -5.04
C ASP A 317 1.23 29.72 -6.41
N GLY A 318 0.72 30.79 -7.01
CA GLY A 318 1.22 31.32 -8.29
C GLY A 318 2.65 31.87 -8.23
N GLU A 319 3.19 32.11 -7.04
CA GLU A 319 4.58 32.57 -6.80
C GLU A 319 5.52 31.39 -6.42
N GLY A 320 4.98 30.16 -6.34
CA GLY A 320 5.73 28.96 -5.97
C GLY A 320 5.95 28.79 -4.47
N LYS A 321 5.22 29.49 -3.62
CA LYS A 321 5.25 29.31 -2.16
C LYS A 321 4.24 28.22 -1.75
N PRO A 322 4.54 27.40 -0.74
CA PRO A 322 3.56 26.47 -0.19
C PRO A 322 2.26 27.18 0.18
N LEU A 323 1.13 26.55 -0.14
CA LEU A 323 -0.19 27.04 0.24
C LEU A 323 -0.28 27.20 1.75
N SER A 324 -0.95 28.27 2.19
CA SER A 324 -1.20 28.51 3.62
C SER A 324 -2.30 27.57 4.16
N GLN A 325 -2.34 27.38 5.48
CA GLN A 325 -3.33 26.48 6.11
C GLN A 325 -4.78 26.97 5.97
N ASP A 326 -5.00 28.25 5.75
CA ASP A 326 -6.31 28.82 5.44
C ASP A 326 -6.76 28.60 4.00
N GLU A 327 -5.83 28.26 3.09
CA GLU A 327 -6.12 27.87 1.71
C GLU A 327 -6.22 26.36 1.50
N TYR A 328 -5.38 25.60 2.20
CA TYR A 328 -5.28 24.15 2.06
C TYR A 328 -4.96 23.48 3.39
N TYR A 329 -5.85 22.59 3.82
CA TYR A 329 -5.65 21.80 5.03
C TYR A 329 -6.38 20.47 4.93
N ILE A 330 -5.64 19.38 4.87
CA ILE A 330 -6.17 18.00 4.81
C ILE A 330 -5.46 17.15 5.86
N PRO A 331 -6.06 16.98 7.04
CA PRO A 331 -5.58 16.07 8.07
C PRO A 331 -5.90 14.61 7.70
N GLY A 332 -5.57 13.64 8.55
CA GLY A 332 -5.82 12.23 8.37
C GLY A 332 -7.22 11.93 7.80
N THR A 333 -7.30 11.50 6.55
CA THR A 333 -8.49 11.53 5.68
C THR A 333 -8.36 10.47 4.60
N VAL A 334 -9.47 9.94 4.10
CA VAL A 334 -9.47 9.02 2.94
C VAL A 334 -9.80 9.79 1.67
N LEU A 335 -8.91 9.73 0.71
CA LEU A 335 -9.04 10.36 -0.60
C LEU A 335 -9.00 9.30 -1.70
N ARG A 336 -9.61 9.60 -2.85
CA ARG A 336 -9.55 8.78 -4.05
C ARG A 336 -8.48 9.29 -5.01
N VAL A 337 -7.71 8.36 -5.56
CA VAL A 337 -6.74 8.62 -6.63
C VAL A 337 -7.01 7.72 -7.81
N ARG A 338 -6.63 8.18 -9.00
CA ARG A 338 -6.57 7.37 -10.20
C ARG A 338 -5.22 6.69 -10.29
N VAL A 339 -5.19 5.46 -10.81
CA VAL A 339 -4.00 4.62 -10.92
C VAL A 339 -3.78 4.22 -12.38
N ASP A 340 -2.54 4.29 -12.87
CA ASP A 340 -2.11 3.62 -14.10
C ASP A 340 -1.74 2.16 -13.80
N ASN A 341 -2.75 1.30 -13.73
CA ASN A 341 -2.58 -0.12 -13.46
C ASN A 341 -2.06 -0.93 -14.67
N SER A 342 -1.70 -0.27 -15.78
CA SER A 342 -0.93 -0.89 -16.86
C SER A 342 0.55 -1.08 -16.49
N GLN A 343 1.03 -0.34 -15.48
CA GLN A 343 2.42 -0.44 -15.01
C GLN A 343 2.60 -1.64 -14.07
N PRO A 344 3.70 -2.41 -14.21
CA PRO A 344 3.93 -3.61 -13.39
C PRO A 344 3.85 -3.39 -11.87
N VAL A 345 4.27 -2.24 -11.39
CA VAL A 345 4.26 -1.89 -9.96
C VAL A 345 2.84 -1.63 -9.43
N ALA A 346 1.87 -1.40 -10.32
CA ALA A 346 0.47 -1.16 -9.98
C ALA A 346 -0.48 -2.31 -10.42
N TRP A 347 0.06 -3.42 -10.93
CA TRP A 347 -0.76 -4.59 -11.26
C TRP A 347 -1.47 -5.13 -10.00
N GLY A 348 -2.74 -5.48 -10.15
CA GLY A 348 -3.61 -5.91 -9.05
C GLY A 348 -4.42 -4.79 -8.44
N LEU A 349 -4.08 -3.51 -8.70
CA LEU A 349 -4.90 -2.38 -8.28
C LEU A 349 -6.00 -2.08 -9.31
N GLU A 350 -7.11 -1.55 -8.82
CA GLU A 350 -8.17 -0.99 -9.66
C GLU A 350 -7.73 0.33 -10.29
N ASP A 351 -8.50 0.82 -11.29
CA ASP A 351 -8.27 2.13 -11.94
C ASP A 351 -8.36 3.30 -10.96
N GLU A 352 -9.11 3.13 -9.87
CA GLU A 352 -9.27 4.07 -8.78
C GLU A 352 -9.07 3.35 -7.46
N VAL A 353 -8.30 3.95 -6.55
CA VAL A 353 -8.11 3.40 -5.20
C VAL A 353 -8.30 4.48 -4.16
N ASP A 354 -8.78 4.07 -2.99
CA ASP A 354 -8.90 4.93 -1.84
C ASP A 354 -7.60 4.87 -1.02
N VAL A 355 -7.01 6.02 -0.72
CA VAL A 355 -5.74 6.14 -0.02
C VAL A 355 -5.92 6.95 1.26
N PHE A 356 -5.22 6.57 2.31
CA PHE A 356 -5.14 7.39 3.51
C PHE A 356 -4.14 8.52 3.29
N PHE A 357 -4.58 9.74 3.52
CA PHE A 357 -3.81 10.96 3.31
C PHE A 357 -3.74 11.77 4.61
N ASP A 358 -2.55 11.97 5.12
CA ASP A 358 -2.30 12.77 6.32
C ASP A 358 -1.15 13.73 6.06
N HIS A 359 -1.47 14.98 5.74
CA HIS A 359 -0.48 16.01 5.37
C HIS A 359 0.57 15.52 4.38
N SER A 360 0.19 14.53 3.55
CA SER A 360 1.11 13.83 2.66
C SER A 360 1.62 14.75 1.55
N PRO A 361 2.87 14.58 1.09
CA PRO A 361 3.39 15.32 -0.06
C PRO A 361 2.61 15.00 -1.32
N VAL A 362 2.40 16.02 -2.14
CA VAL A 362 1.81 15.88 -3.48
C VAL A 362 2.83 16.41 -4.49
N LEU A 363 3.18 15.58 -5.46
CA LEU A 363 4.26 15.88 -6.39
C LEU A 363 3.70 16.49 -7.69
N ARG A 364 4.50 17.38 -8.28
CA ARG A 364 4.27 17.96 -9.62
C ARG A 364 5.38 17.53 -10.55
N LEU A 365 5.02 17.04 -11.75
CA LEU A 365 5.98 16.81 -12.81
C LEU A 365 6.44 18.14 -13.40
N GLN A 366 7.74 18.36 -13.42
CA GLN A 366 8.35 19.44 -14.20
C GLN A 366 8.39 19.07 -15.69
N PRO A 367 8.48 20.02 -16.62
CA PRO A 367 8.46 19.74 -18.05
C PRO A 367 9.52 18.70 -18.52
N ALA A 368 10.63 18.60 -17.82
CA ALA A 368 11.70 17.64 -18.15
C ALA A 368 11.44 16.21 -17.60
N ALA A 369 10.42 16.00 -16.79
CA ALA A 369 10.23 14.77 -16.02
C ALA A 369 10.09 13.52 -16.90
N VAL A 370 9.26 13.59 -17.96
CA VAL A 370 9.07 12.46 -18.88
C VAL A 370 10.37 12.10 -19.60
N ALA A 371 11.13 13.11 -20.04
CA ALA A 371 12.44 12.90 -20.68
C ALA A 371 13.49 12.35 -19.71
N ALA A 372 13.33 12.63 -18.41
CA ALA A 372 14.15 12.08 -17.33
C ALA A 372 13.68 10.69 -16.86
N GLY A 373 12.69 10.08 -17.51
CA GLY A 373 12.22 8.75 -17.19
C GLY A 373 11.31 8.66 -15.96
N VAL A 374 10.71 9.79 -15.55
CA VAL A 374 9.69 9.79 -14.49
C VAL A 374 8.35 9.40 -15.08
N THR A 375 7.70 8.39 -14.51
CA THR A 375 6.38 7.89 -14.89
C THR A 375 5.40 8.11 -13.75
N PRO A 376 4.29 8.83 -13.95
CA PRO A 376 3.22 8.90 -12.96
C PRO A 376 2.57 7.52 -12.80
N LEU A 377 2.24 7.16 -11.56
CA LEU A 377 1.58 5.89 -11.24
C LEU A 377 0.20 6.11 -10.62
N ALA A 378 0.07 7.14 -9.76
CA ALA A 378 -1.20 7.54 -9.20
C ALA A 378 -1.29 9.06 -9.07
N TRP A 379 -2.48 9.63 -9.29
CA TRP A 379 -2.71 11.08 -9.25
C TRP A 379 -4.14 11.41 -8.85
N PHE A 380 -4.34 12.63 -8.40
CA PHE A 380 -5.66 13.19 -8.15
C PHE A 380 -6.22 13.74 -9.48
N ASP A 381 -7.33 13.21 -9.96
CA ASP A 381 -7.98 13.61 -11.22
C ASP A 381 -9.33 14.30 -11.01
N SER A 382 -9.61 14.74 -9.78
CA SER A 382 -10.86 15.37 -9.37
C SER A 382 -10.60 16.59 -8.49
N ASP A 383 -11.48 17.61 -8.61
CA ASP A 383 -11.53 18.74 -7.68
C ASP A 383 -12.14 18.37 -6.32
N ALA A 384 -12.72 17.17 -6.19
CA ALA A 384 -13.40 16.68 -4.99
C ALA A 384 -13.05 15.20 -4.71
N PRO A 385 -11.78 14.87 -4.43
CA PRO A 385 -11.34 13.49 -4.19
C PRO A 385 -11.74 12.93 -2.81
N LEU A 386 -12.35 13.72 -1.92
CA LEU A 386 -12.70 13.30 -0.57
C LEU A 386 -13.67 12.11 -0.56
N ARG A 387 -13.29 11.07 0.19
CA ARG A 387 -14.10 9.88 0.43
C ARG A 387 -14.62 9.81 1.87
N SER A 388 -13.78 10.21 2.82
CA SER A 388 -14.11 10.22 4.24
C SER A 388 -13.20 11.19 4.99
N GLY A 389 -13.76 12.03 5.85
CA GLY A 389 -13.04 12.96 6.69
C GLY A 389 -13.20 14.42 6.31
N TRP A 390 -12.11 15.18 6.34
CA TRP A 390 -12.08 16.61 6.07
C TRP A 390 -10.98 16.98 5.08
N ALA A 391 -11.36 17.66 3.99
CA ALA A 391 -10.42 18.08 2.96
C ALA A 391 -10.70 19.53 2.53
N TRP A 392 -10.23 20.49 3.35
CA TRP A 392 -10.30 21.91 3.02
C TRP A 392 -9.31 22.26 1.92
N GLY A 393 -9.80 22.90 0.86
CA GLY A 393 -8.95 23.24 -0.29
C GLY A 393 -8.59 22.03 -1.17
N GLN A 394 -9.38 20.96 -1.13
CA GLN A 394 -9.09 19.70 -1.87
C GLN A 394 -8.96 19.87 -3.39
N GLN A 395 -9.54 20.93 -3.97
CA GLN A 395 -9.41 21.25 -5.39
C GLN A 395 -7.95 21.51 -5.81
N HIS A 396 -7.08 21.91 -4.87
CA HIS A 396 -5.65 22.10 -5.11
C HIS A 396 -4.89 20.80 -5.36
N LEU A 397 -5.49 19.65 -5.04
CA LEU A 397 -4.92 18.33 -5.32
C LEU A 397 -4.98 17.98 -6.81
N ASN A 398 -5.98 18.49 -7.54
CA ASN A 398 -6.24 18.07 -8.92
C ASN A 398 -5.00 18.25 -9.82
N GLY A 399 -4.61 17.18 -10.52
CA GLY A 399 -3.39 17.09 -11.34
C GLY A 399 -2.11 16.82 -10.56
N GLY A 400 -2.16 16.77 -9.22
CA GLY A 400 -1.03 16.39 -8.38
C GLY A 400 -0.84 14.88 -8.31
N LEU A 401 0.42 14.43 -8.17
CA LEU A 401 0.76 13.02 -8.10
C LEU A 401 0.79 12.55 -6.65
N ALA A 402 0.12 11.43 -6.40
CA ALA A 402 0.23 10.64 -5.17
C ALA A 402 1.38 9.62 -5.24
N MET A 403 1.69 9.11 -6.46
CA MET A 403 2.76 8.12 -6.67
C MET A 403 3.41 8.29 -8.03
N ALA A 404 4.74 8.15 -8.08
CA ALA A 404 5.52 8.13 -9.31
C ALA A 404 6.65 7.11 -9.20
N GLN A 405 7.14 6.64 -10.35
CA GLN A 405 8.39 5.88 -10.44
C GLN A 405 9.37 6.60 -11.36
N ALA A 406 10.65 6.41 -11.10
CA ALA A 406 11.71 6.94 -11.94
C ALA A 406 12.87 5.97 -12.02
N LYS A 407 13.60 6.00 -13.14
CA LYS A 407 14.88 5.34 -13.28
C LYS A 407 15.97 6.37 -13.04
N VAL A 408 16.88 6.08 -12.11
CA VAL A 408 18.00 6.94 -11.74
C VAL A 408 19.29 6.28 -12.23
N GLY A 409 20.08 7.00 -13.02
CA GLY A 409 21.34 6.50 -13.61
C GLY A 409 21.20 5.90 -15.01
#